data_815bb133a2355f36edb864364557c11c
#
_entry.id   815bb133a2355f36edb864364557c11c
#
_cell.length_a   1.000
_cell.length_b   1.000
_cell.length_c   1.000
_cell.angle_alpha   90.00
_cell.angle_beta   90.00
_cell.angle_gamma   90.00
#
_symmetry.space_group_name_H-M   'P 1'
#
loop_
_entity.id
_entity.type
_entity.pdbx_description
1 polymer ?
#
loop_
_entity_poly.entity_id
_entity_poly.type
_entity_poly.pdbx_seq_one_letter_code
_entity_poly.pdbx_strand_id
1 'polypeptide(L)'
;FPQPPDFIGTSFLKQILIEVSKDKALFYNKYDLNNDKHKSSLNELWNWFDEITPFLWKSGKTYPNNYLSLGQLFSDNELDIGLTFNIAYPKNEISKGNFKSSVRSFIPNIGSLANTHYLTIPYNAANKNASKVVINYMISPEAQLEKQNSEIWGDPSVLSFEKLNKNLKKDFENLLSKSTDLSFQDLEKKIPEPHPSWVKVIEEGWIARYGSIN
;
A
#
# COMPACT_ATOMS: atom_id res chain seq x y z
N PHE A 1 7.43 -1.43 -10.86
CA PHE A 1 7.64 -1.13 -9.43
C PHE A 1 9.08 -0.65 -9.21
N PRO A 2 9.34 0.19 -8.16
CA PRO A 2 10.69 0.61 -7.80
C PRO A 2 11.55 -0.58 -7.31
N GLN A 3 12.86 -0.45 -7.46
CA GLN A 3 13.80 -1.47 -7.00
C GLN A 3 13.83 -1.53 -5.46
N PRO A 4 13.71 -2.71 -4.82
CA PRO A 4 14.03 -2.87 -3.39
C PRO A 4 15.48 -2.42 -3.08
N PRO A 5 15.75 -1.84 -1.91
CA PRO A 5 14.88 -1.74 -0.73
C PRO A 5 13.98 -0.49 -0.68
N ASP A 6 13.65 0.14 -1.82
CA ASP A 6 12.62 1.20 -1.83
C ASP A 6 11.33 0.69 -1.17
N PHE A 7 10.69 1.55 -0.37
CA PHE A 7 9.50 1.18 0.40
C PHE A 7 8.35 0.63 -0.46
N ILE A 8 8.09 1.24 -1.61
CA ILE A 8 7.05 0.78 -2.57
C ILE A 8 7.48 -0.55 -3.19
N GLY A 9 8.75 -0.67 -3.58
CA GLY A 9 9.30 -1.90 -4.13
C GLY A 9 9.19 -3.08 -3.16
N THR A 10 9.65 -2.90 -1.93
CA THR A 10 9.52 -3.91 -0.87
C THR A 10 8.06 -4.26 -0.57
N SER A 11 7.17 -3.27 -0.57
CA SER A 11 5.74 -3.52 -0.36
C SER A 11 5.11 -4.30 -1.51
N PHE A 12 5.57 -4.07 -2.75
CA PHE A 12 5.17 -4.90 -3.89
C PHE A 12 5.62 -6.35 -3.71
N LEU A 13 6.88 -6.61 -3.29
CA LEU A 13 7.33 -7.97 -2.98
C LEU A 13 6.45 -8.65 -1.93
N LYS A 14 6.12 -7.94 -0.85
CA LYS A 14 5.23 -8.46 0.21
C LYS A 14 3.83 -8.78 -0.31
N GLN A 15 3.27 -7.90 -1.14
CA GLN A 15 1.96 -8.12 -1.76
C GLN A 15 1.97 -9.39 -2.61
N ILE A 16 2.96 -9.55 -3.48
CA ILE A 16 3.05 -10.73 -4.36
C ILE A 16 3.32 -12.01 -3.55
N LEU A 17 4.19 -11.95 -2.55
CA LEU A 17 4.44 -13.09 -1.66
C LEU A 17 3.13 -13.65 -1.06
N ILE A 18 2.24 -12.76 -0.60
CA ILE A 18 0.94 -13.15 -0.05
C ILE A 18 -0.01 -13.63 -1.16
N GLU A 19 0.03 -12.99 -2.33
CA GLU A 19 -0.85 -13.31 -3.47
C GLU A 19 -0.61 -14.72 -3.97
N VAL A 20 0.65 -15.09 -4.21
CA VAL A 20 1.02 -16.38 -4.80
C VAL A 20 0.99 -17.54 -3.81
N SER A 21 1.06 -17.25 -2.52
CA SER A 21 1.14 -18.29 -1.50
C SER A 21 -0.23 -18.91 -1.17
N LYS A 22 -0.23 -20.24 -0.99
CA LYS A 22 -1.43 -20.99 -0.60
C LYS A 22 -1.81 -20.80 0.88
N ASP A 23 -0.84 -20.59 1.76
CA ASP A 23 -1.04 -20.46 3.20
C ASP A 23 -0.57 -19.08 3.69
N LYS A 24 -1.50 -18.13 3.68
CA LYS A 24 -1.23 -16.74 4.06
C LYS A 24 -0.91 -16.54 5.54
N ALA A 25 -1.35 -17.48 6.40
CA ALA A 25 -1.10 -17.40 7.84
C ALA A 25 0.38 -17.57 8.20
N LEU A 26 1.18 -18.15 7.31
CA LEU A 26 2.63 -18.30 7.49
C LEU A 26 3.32 -16.95 7.72
N PHE A 27 2.85 -15.90 7.04
CA PHE A 27 3.54 -14.61 7.01
C PHE A 27 3.38 -13.78 8.28
N TYR A 28 2.44 -14.12 9.15
CA TYR A 28 2.30 -13.46 10.46
C TYR A 28 3.28 -13.99 11.51
N ASN A 29 3.93 -15.10 11.21
CA ASN A 29 4.96 -15.69 12.05
C ASN A 29 6.35 -15.27 11.59
N LYS A 30 7.32 -15.34 12.52
CA LYS A 30 8.72 -15.09 12.22
C LYS A 30 9.20 -16.05 11.15
N TYR A 31 9.91 -15.52 10.14
CA TYR A 31 10.58 -16.34 9.13
C TYR A 31 11.55 -17.32 9.79
N ASP A 32 11.49 -18.57 9.38
CA ASP A 32 12.38 -19.65 9.80
C ASP A 32 12.99 -20.31 8.57
N LEU A 33 14.31 -20.25 8.48
CA LEU A 33 15.10 -20.83 7.39
C LEU A 33 14.96 -22.37 7.29
N ASN A 34 14.63 -23.04 8.40
CA ASN A 34 14.47 -24.49 8.44
C ASN A 34 13.02 -24.95 8.12
N ASN A 35 12.09 -24.02 7.98
CA ASN A 35 10.70 -24.33 7.67
C ASN A 35 10.51 -24.49 6.15
N ASP A 36 10.20 -25.70 5.70
CA ASP A 36 10.04 -26.01 4.28
C ASP A 36 8.83 -25.27 3.63
N LYS A 37 7.78 -24.96 4.39
CA LYS A 37 6.67 -24.13 3.87
C LYS A 37 7.12 -22.70 3.59
N HIS A 38 8.01 -22.13 4.42
CA HIS A 38 8.58 -20.80 4.19
C HIS A 38 9.44 -20.79 2.93
N LYS A 39 10.27 -21.83 2.74
CA LYS A 39 11.06 -21.98 1.51
C LYS A 39 10.18 -22.13 0.28
N SER A 40 9.12 -22.93 0.36
CA SER A 40 8.16 -23.12 -0.74
C SER A 40 7.51 -21.80 -1.15
N SER A 41 7.06 -21.00 -0.17
CA SER A 41 6.46 -19.70 -0.46
C SER A 41 7.43 -18.73 -1.13
N LEU A 42 8.71 -18.75 -0.74
CA LEU A 42 9.73 -17.96 -1.43
C LEU A 42 9.96 -18.46 -2.86
N ASN A 43 9.97 -19.76 -3.10
CA ASN A 43 10.10 -20.31 -4.44
C ASN A 43 8.89 -19.93 -5.32
N GLU A 44 7.67 -19.95 -4.77
CA GLU A 44 6.48 -19.49 -5.48
C GLU A 44 6.60 -17.99 -5.86
N LEU A 45 7.12 -17.17 -4.96
CA LEU A 45 7.41 -15.75 -5.23
C LEU A 45 8.41 -15.59 -6.39
N TRP A 46 9.53 -16.32 -6.35
CA TRP A 46 10.56 -16.20 -7.39
C TRP A 46 10.10 -16.74 -8.74
N ASN A 47 9.37 -17.84 -8.78
CA ASN A 47 8.77 -18.36 -10.00
C ASN A 47 7.85 -17.33 -10.65
N TRP A 48 7.02 -16.66 -9.85
CA TRP A 48 6.16 -15.60 -10.34
C TRP A 48 6.97 -14.42 -10.92
N PHE A 49 8.04 -14.01 -10.25
CA PHE A 49 8.92 -12.95 -10.78
C PHE A 49 9.64 -13.37 -12.06
N ASP A 50 10.10 -14.61 -12.16
CA ASP A 50 10.71 -15.15 -13.38
C ASP A 50 9.72 -15.08 -14.56
N GLU A 51 8.46 -15.43 -14.33
CA GLU A 51 7.41 -15.37 -15.35
C GLU A 51 7.11 -13.94 -15.82
N ILE A 52 7.03 -12.96 -14.92
CA ILE A 52 6.65 -11.60 -15.29
C ILE A 52 7.81 -10.71 -15.74
N THR A 53 9.05 -11.04 -15.39
CA THR A 53 10.22 -10.20 -15.68
C THR A 53 10.32 -9.78 -17.15
N PRO A 54 10.05 -10.64 -18.15
CA PRO A 54 10.08 -10.23 -19.55
C PRO A 54 9.06 -9.14 -19.93
N PHE A 55 7.98 -9.00 -19.15
CA PHE A 55 6.89 -8.03 -19.36
C PHE A 55 7.07 -6.75 -18.53
N LEU A 56 8.04 -6.72 -17.63
CA LEU A 56 8.35 -5.51 -16.87
C LEU A 56 9.00 -4.44 -17.76
N TRP A 57 8.95 -3.20 -17.32
CA TRP A 57 9.61 -2.09 -17.99
C TRP A 57 11.04 -2.45 -18.39
N LYS A 58 11.39 -2.16 -19.64
CA LYS A 58 12.68 -2.57 -20.26
C LYS A 58 13.02 -4.05 -20.08
N SER A 59 11.99 -4.91 -20.06
CA SER A 59 12.12 -6.36 -19.86
C SER A 59 12.85 -6.73 -18.57
N GLY A 60 12.65 -5.98 -17.51
CA GLY A 60 13.25 -6.23 -16.19
C GLY A 60 14.75 -6.00 -16.10
N LYS A 61 15.38 -5.37 -17.10
CA LYS A 61 16.83 -5.05 -17.07
C LYS A 61 17.18 -3.87 -16.18
N THR A 62 16.20 -3.05 -15.85
CA THR A 62 16.31 -1.89 -14.97
C THR A 62 14.96 -1.59 -14.34
N TYR A 63 14.97 -0.84 -13.25
CA TYR A 63 13.78 -0.53 -12.45
C TYR A 63 13.75 0.95 -12.12
N PRO A 64 12.55 1.55 -11.89
CA PRO A 64 12.48 2.90 -11.35
C PRO A 64 13.24 3.00 -10.02
N ASN A 65 13.95 4.10 -9.82
CA ASN A 65 14.76 4.29 -8.60
C ASN A 65 13.90 4.50 -7.34
N ASN A 66 12.70 5.06 -7.50
CA ASN A 66 11.80 5.41 -6.41
C ASN A 66 10.37 5.65 -6.91
N TYR A 67 9.47 5.98 -5.97
CA TYR A 67 8.07 6.28 -6.25
C TYR A 67 7.86 7.43 -7.25
N LEU A 68 8.66 8.50 -7.17
CA LEU A 68 8.53 9.66 -8.09
C LEU A 68 8.86 9.26 -9.52
N SER A 69 9.95 8.49 -9.70
CA SER A 69 10.34 7.96 -11.01
C SER A 69 9.28 7.03 -11.59
N LEU A 70 8.64 6.19 -10.74
CA LEU A 70 7.52 5.34 -11.16
C LEU A 70 6.35 6.18 -11.68
N GLY A 71 5.97 7.24 -10.95
CA GLY A 71 4.90 8.15 -11.35
C GLY A 71 5.19 8.87 -12.66
N GLN A 72 6.43 9.31 -12.88
CA GLN A 72 6.85 9.94 -14.14
C GLN A 72 6.74 8.97 -15.32
N LEU A 73 7.27 7.76 -15.20
CA LEU A 73 7.17 6.75 -16.26
C LEU A 73 5.70 6.39 -16.60
N PHE A 74 4.83 6.37 -15.59
CA PHE A 74 3.40 6.17 -15.81
C PHE A 74 2.76 7.36 -16.54
N SER A 75 3.12 8.59 -16.18
CA SER A 75 2.70 9.83 -16.86
C SER A 75 3.15 9.85 -18.32
N ASP A 76 4.37 9.40 -18.60
CA ASP A 76 4.97 9.36 -19.93
C ASP A 76 4.41 8.18 -20.79
N ASN A 77 3.47 7.42 -20.25
CA ASN A 77 2.89 6.22 -20.87
C ASN A 77 3.90 5.10 -21.18
N GLU A 78 4.98 5.02 -20.44
CA GLU A 78 5.92 3.90 -20.51
C GLU A 78 5.45 2.69 -19.67
N LEU A 79 4.44 2.89 -18.81
CA LEU A 79 3.88 1.87 -17.95
C LEU A 79 2.34 1.82 -18.09
N ASP A 80 1.80 0.62 -18.18
CA ASP A 80 0.35 0.36 -18.17
C ASP A 80 -0.21 0.22 -16.75
N ILE A 81 0.62 -0.20 -15.78
CA ILE A 81 0.24 -0.42 -14.39
C ILE A 81 1.26 0.27 -13.47
N GLY A 82 0.75 1.08 -12.55
CA GLY A 82 1.53 1.74 -11.49
C GLY A 82 1.06 1.32 -10.09
N LEU A 83 1.86 1.64 -9.09
CA LEU A 83 1.59 1.37 -7.67
C LEU A 83 1.54 2.67 -6.89
N THR A 84 0.61 2.78 -5.96
CA THR A 84 0.54 3.92 -5.04
C THR A 84 -0.07 3.49 -3.70
N PHE A 85 0.39 4.12 -2.61
CA PHE A 85 -0.27 4.03 -1.31
C PHE A 85 -1.29 5.15 -1.09
N ASN A 86 -1.29 6.17 -1.93
CA ASN A 86 -2.25 7.27 -1.86
C ASN A 86 -3.42 6.99 -2.81
N ILE A 87 -4.57 6.66 -2.27
CA ILE A 87 -5.78 6.35 -3.05
C ILE A 87 -6.27 7.54 -3.88
N ALA A 88 -5.93 8.77 -3.51
CA ALA A 88 -6.31 9.98 -4.23
C ALA A 88 -5.33 10.35 -5.35
N TYR A 89 -4.13 9.75 -5.37
CA TYR A 89 -3.06 10.10 -6.30
C TYR A 89 -3.49 10.02 -7.78
N PRO A 90 -4.14 8.95 -8.26
CA PRO A 90 -4.53 8.88 -9.67
C PRO A 90 -5.50 10.00 -10.08
N LYS A 91 -6.53 10.29 -9.28
CA LYS A 91 -7.47 11.38 -9.60
C LYS A 91 -6.82 12.75 -9.54
N ASN A 92 -5.94 12.98 -8.58
CA ASN A 92 -5.19 14.23 -8.48
C ASN A 92 -4.29 14.44 -9.71
N GLU A 93 -3.62 13.40 -10.19
CA GLU A 93 -2.77 13.50 -11.38
C GLU A 93 -3.59 13.63 -12.68
N ILE A 94 -4.77 13.04 -12.76
CA ILE A 94 -5.73 13.28 -13.87
C ILE A 94 -6.16 14.76 -13.86
N SER A 95 -6.52 15.31 -12.71
CA SER A 95 -6.98 16.71 -12.61
C SER A 95 -5.90 17.74 -13.00
N LYS A 96 -4.62 17.40 -12.80
CA LYS A 96 -3.46 18.19 -13.22
C LYS A 96 -3.09 17.99 -14.70
N GLY A 97 -3.71 17.03 -15.38
CA GLY A 97 -3.39 16.66 -16.76
C GLY A 97 -2.15 15.79 -16.92
N ASN A 98 -1.59 15.27 -15.82
CA ASN A 98 -0.42 14.38 -15.84
C ASN A 98 -0.79 12.96 -16.23
N PHE A 99 -2.01 12.50 -15.87
CA PHE A 99 -2.51 11.18 -16.24
C PHE A 99 -3.69 11.28 -17.19
N LYS A 100 -3.84 10.27 -18.04
CA LYS A 100 -5.01 10.16 -18.93
C LYS A 100 -6.30 10.00 -18.11
N SER A 101 -7.40 10.55 -18.61
CA SER A 101 -8.73 10.42 -17.99
C SER A 101 -9.25 8.98 -17.91
N SER A 102 -8.64 8.06 -18.64
CA SER A 102 -8.95 6.62 -18.63
C SER A 102 -8.29 5.85 -17.48
N VAL A 103 -7.35 6.45 -16.74
CA VAL A 103 -6.68 5.79 -15.60
C VAL A 103 -7.70 5.45 -14.52
N ARG A 104 -7.60 4.26 -13.95
CA ARG A 104 -8.46 3.76 -12.87
C ARG A 104 -7.64 3.11 -11.78
N SER A 105 -8.11 3.25 -10.53
CA SER A 105 -7.57 2.53 -9.37
C SER A 105 -8.28 1.18 -9.21
N PHE A 106 -7.57 0.18 -8.73
CA PHE A 106 -8.16 -1.09 -8.33
C PHE A 106 -7.43 -1.69 -7.13
N ILE A 107 -8.13 -2.53 -6.39
CA ILE A 107 -7.57 -3.36 -5.33
C ILE A 107 -7.57 -4.82 -5.80
N PRO A 108 -6.48 -5.57 -5.66
CA PRO A 108 -6.45 -6.99 -5.96
C PRO A 108 -7.56 -7.77 -5.24
N ASN A 109 -8.00 -8.89 -5.79
CA ASN A 109 -9.10 -9.68 -5.23
C ASN A 109 -8.86 -10.15 -3.79
N ILE A 110 -7.61 -10.48 -3.46
CA ILE A 110 -7.24 -10.90 -2.10
C ILE A 110 -7.14 -9.72 -1.13
N GLY A 111 -7.20 -8.49 -1.62
CA GLY A 111 -6.98 -7.26 -0.88
C GLY A 111 -5.60 -6.66 -1.12
N SER A 112 -5.35 -5.51 -0.52
CA SER A 112 -4.07 -4.80 -0.57
C SER A 112 -3.47 -4.64 0.81
N LEU A 113 -2.14 -4.68 0.89
CA LEU A 113 -1.41 -4.33 2.10
C LEU A 113 -1.86 -2.96 2.60
N ALA A 114 -2.23 -2.89 3.86
CA ALA A 114 -2.68 -1.65 4.47
C ALA A 114 -2.09 -1.50 5.87
N ASN A 115 -1.71 -0.26 6.17
CA ASN A 115 -1.21 0.14 7.48
C ASN A 115 -2.24 1.04 8.17
N THR A 116 -2.17 1.06 9.50
CA THR A 116 -2.95 1.98 10.33
C THR A 116 -1.99 2.87 11.09
N HIS A 117 -2.23 4.18 11.07
CA HIS A 117 -1.49 5.11 11.89
C HIS A 117 -1.99 5.05 13.34
N TYR A 118 -1.05 4.99 14.28
CA TYR A 118 -1.34 4.92 15.69
C TYR A 118 -0.80 6.14 16.42
N LEU A 119 -1.57 6.66 17.37
CA LEU A 119 -1.13 7.67 18.32
C LEU A 119 -0.85 7.00 19.66
N THR A 120 0.28 7.34 20.29
CA THR A 120 0.65 6.83 21.60
C THR A 120 1.08 7.96 22.52
N ILE A 121 0.90 7.76 23.82
CA ILE A 121 1.37 8.70 24.87
C ILE A 121 2.56 8.04 25.54
N PRO A 122 3.80 8.57 25.39
CA PRO A 122 4.96 8.05 26.09
C PRO A 122 4.75 8.04 27.60
N TYR A 123 5.36 7.05 28.29
CA TYR A 123 5.22 6.92 29.75
C TYR A 123 5.66 8.19 30.49
N ASN A 124 6.70 8.85 30.02
CA ASN A 124 7.29 10.07 30.60
C ASN A 124 6.69 11.37 30.05
N ALA A 125 5.58 11.33 29.31
CA ALA A 125 4.92 12.54 28.78
C ALA A 125 4.46 13.44 29.94
N ALA A 126 4.80 14.73 29.87
CA ALA A 126 4.47 15.72 30.89
C ALA A 126 2.96 16.04 30.93
N ASN A 127 2.29 16.08 29.76
CA ASN A 127 0.91 16.52 29.61
C ASN A 127 -0.02 15.39 29.12
N LYS A 128 -0.07 14.28 29.84
CA LYS A 128 -0.84 13.08 29.43
C LYS A 128 -2.33 13.35 29.22
N ASN A 129 -2.93 14.20 30.04
CA ASN A 129 -4.36 14.53 29.92
C ASN A 129 -4.65 15.36 28.66
N ALA A 130 -3.82 16.34 28.33
CA ALA A 130 -3.92 17.07 27.08
C ALA A 130 -3.71 16.14 25.87
N SER A 131 -2.74 15.22 25.94
CA SER A 131 -2.53 14.21 24.89
C SER A 131 -3.77 13.35 24.65
N LYS A 132 -4.48 12.93 25.70
CA LYS A 132 -5.73 12.18 25.59
C LYS A 132 -6.82 12.97 24.87
N VAL A 133 -6.93 14.28 25.13
CA VAL A 133 -7.90 15.16 24.45
C VAL A 133 -7.58 15.25 22.97
N VAL A 134 -6.30 15.43 22.60
CA VAL A 134 -5.87 15.46 21.20
C VAL A 134 -6.14 14.14 20.50
N ILE A 135 -5.80 13.01 21.12
CA ILE A 135 -6.06 11.68 20.54
C ILE A 135 -7.57 11.47 20.32
N ASN A 136 -8.39 11.83 21.32
CA ASN A 136 -9.84 11.72 21.21
C ASN A 136 -10.41 12.58 20.07
N TYR A 137 -9.88 13.80 19.88
CA TYR A 137 -10.24 14.64 18.73
C TYR A 137 -9.82 13.99 17.42
N MET A 138 -8.59 13.47 17.31
CA MET A 138 -8.06 12.87 16.08
C MET A 138 -8.86 11.66 15.60
N ILE A 139 -9.54 10.94 16.49
CA ILE A 139 -10.42 9.81 16.14
C ILE A 139 -11.91 10.23 16.05
N SER A 140 -12.23 11.51 16.19
CA SER A 140 -13.61 12.00 16.01
C SER A 140 -14.04 11.95 14.54
N PRO A 141 -15.34 11.84 14.25
CA PRO A 141 -15.83 11.86 12.87
C PRO A 141 -15.41 13.11 12.09
N GLU A 142 -15.38 14.27 12.74
CA GLU A 142 -15.00 15.55 12.14
C GLU A 142 -13.53 15.53 11.69
N ALA A 143 -12.61 15.15 12.58
CA ALA A 143 -11.18 15.07 12.25
C ALA A 143 -10.88 13.99 11.20
N GLN A 144 -11.61 12.88 11.25
CA GLN A 144 -11.46 11.81 10.26
C GLN A 144 -12.04 12.17 8.89
N LEU A 145 -13.06 13.02 8.84
CA LEU A 145 -13.60 13.55 7.59
C LEU A 145 -12.59 14.50 6.94
N GLU A 146 -11.97 15.39 7.71
CA GLU A 146 -10.88 16.25 7.20
C GLU A 146 -9.66 15.45 6.75
N LYS A 147 -9.30 14.40 7.51
CA LYS A 147 -8.21 13.49 7.14
C LYS A 147 -8.46 12.83 5.78
N GLN A 148 -9.69 12.43 5.48
CA GLN A 148 -10.04 11.81 4.20
C GLN A 148 -10.10 12.81 3.04
N ASN A 149 -10.20 14.09 3.30
CA ASN A 149 -10.21 15.11 2.26
C ASN A 149 -8.85 15.16 1.54
N SER A 150 -8.83 14.91 0.23
CA SER A 150 -7.62 14.89 -0.60
C SER A 150 -6.91 16.24 -0.71
N GLU A 151 -7.61 17.35 -0.44
CA GLU A 151 -7.01 18.69 -0.41
C GLU A 151 -6.27 18.97 0.90
N ILE A 152 -6.53 18.18 1.97
CA ILE A 152 -5.89 18.33 3.30
C ILE A 152 -4.86 17.22 3.51
N TRP A 153 -5.28 15.96 3.50
CA TRP A 153 -4.40 14.81 3.69
C TRP A 153 -4.67 13.70 2.66
N GLY A 154 -5.94 13.31 2.46
CA GLY A 154 -6.32 12.27 1.49
C GLY A 154 -6.13 10.83 1.99
N ASP A 155 -5.97 10.64 3.30
CA ASP A 155 -5.79 9.31 3.88
C ASP A 155 -7.13 8.76 4.40
N PRO A 156 -7.50 7.50 4.08
CA PRO A 156 -8.79 6.94 4.47
C PRO A 156 -9.06 6.98 5.98
N SER A 157 -10.33 7.15 6.33
CA SER A 157 -10.77 7.11 7.72
C SER A 157 -10.52 5.74 8.37
N VAL A 158 -10.22 5.75 9.68
CA VAL A 158 -10.13 4.53 10.51
C VAL A 158 -11.46 4.17 11.18
N LEU A 159 -12.48 4.98 11.01
CA LEU A 159 -13.80 4.73 11.60
C LEU A 159 -14.51 3.58 10.89
N SER A 160 -15.27 2.80 11.66
CA SER A 160 -16.18 1.81 11.09
C SER A 160 -17.34 2.53 10.40
N PHE A 161 -17.38 2.43 9.07
CA PHE A 161 -18.40 3.07 8.25
C PHE A 161 -19.82 2.63 8.66
N GLU A 162 -20.00 1.38 9.02
CA GLU A 162 -21.31 0.85 9.46
C GLU A 162 -21.88 1.55 10.69
N LYS A 163 -21.00 2.02 11.60
CA LYS A 163 -21.38 2.68 12.86
C LYS A 163 -21.68 4.17 12.71
N LEU A 164 -21.40 4.76 11.55
CA LEU A 164 -21.69 6.18 11.31
C LEU A 164 -23.19 6.40 11.10
N ASN A 165 -23.69 7.59 11.50
CA ASN A 165 -25.04 8.02 11.15
C ASN A 165 -25.17 8.32 9.64
N LYS A 166 -26.40 8.43 9.14
CA LYS A 166 -26.68 8.60 7.71
C LYS A 166 -26.01 9.84 7.08
N ASN A 167 -25.96 10.96 7.82
CA ASN A 167 -25.38 12.20 7.30
C ASN A 167 -23.86 12.06 7.14
N LEU A 168 -23.18 11.58 8.18
CA LEU A 168 -21.75 11.32 8.14
C LEU A 168 -21.39 10.29 7.06
N LYS A 169 -22.17 9.22 6.90
CA LYS A 169 -21.96 8.26 5.80
C LYS A 169 -21.94 8.97 4.45
N LYS A 170 -22.94 9.80 4.19
CA LYS A 170 -23.05 10.56 2.95
C LYS A 170 -21.87 11.51 2.74
N ASP A 171 -21.41 12.18 3.80
CA ASP A 171 -20.27 13.10 3.72
C ASP A 171 -18.97 12.34 3.40
N PHE A 172 -18.70 11.21 4.05
CA PHE A 172 -17.58 10.34 3.75
C PHE A 172 -17.64 9.76 2.34
N GLU A 173 -18.81 9.30 1.88
CA GLU A 173 -19.03 8.82 0.51
C GLU A 173 -18.76 9.91 -0.53
N ASN A 174 -19.24 11.10 -0.31
CA ASN A 174 -19.02 12.24 -1.19
C ASN A 174 -17.53 12.58 -1.31
N LEU A 175 -16.78 12.59 -0.20
CA LEU A 175 -15.35 12.83 -0.22
C LEU A 175 -14.60 11.70 -0.92
N LEU A 176 -14.93 10.45 -0.63
CA LEU A 176 -14.29 9.31 -1.26
C LEU A 176 -14.48 9.33 -2.78
N SER A 177 -15.71 9.55 -3.25
CA SER A 177 -16.03 9.59 -4.69
C SER A 177 -15.30 10.70 -5.45
N LYS A 178 -14.96 11.79 -4.77
CA LYS A 178 -14.12 12.87 -5.36
C LYS A 178 -12.65 12.47 -5.42
N SER A 179 -12.18 11.72 -4.43
CA SER A 179 -10.76 11.42 -4.24
C SER A 179 -10.29 10.18 -5.01
N THR A 180 -11.16 9.19 -5.24
CA THR A 180 -10.78 7.92 -5.87
C THR A 180 -11.96 7.27 -6.59
N ASP A 181 -11.66 6.25 -7.42
CA ASP A 181 -12.65 5.38 -8.04
C ASP A 181 -12.98 4.16 -7.16
N LEU A 182 -12.26 3.99 -6.06
CA LEU A 182 -12.47 2.88 -5.12
C LEU A 182 -13.71 3.14 -4.26
N SER A 183 -14.47 2.08 -3.98
CA SER A 183 -15.56 2.08 -3.02
C SER A 183 -15.05 1.83 -1.58
N PHE A 184 -15.89 2.08 -0.57
CA PHE A 184 -15.58 1.64 0.80
C PHE A 184 -15.38 0.13 0.90
N GLN A 185 -16.14 -0.67 0.15
CA GLN A 185 -15.99 -2.13 0.12
C GLN A 185 -14.63 -2.54 -0.44
N ASP A 186 -14.08 -1.81 -1.42
CA ASP A 186 -12.72 -2.05 -1.89
C ASP A 186 -11.69 -1.72 -0.83
N LEU A 187 -11.86 -0.61 -0.11
CA LEU A 187 -10.95 -0.19 0.97
C LEU A 187 -11.02 -1.09 2.21
N GLU A 188 -12.06 -1.91 2.36
CA GLU A 188 -12.14 -2.92 3.42
C GLU A 188 -11.33 -4.18 3.12
N LYS A 189 -10.95 -4.41 1.86
CA LYS A 189 -10.10 -5.53 1.45
C LYS A 189 -8.64 -5.28 1.87
N LYS A 190 -8.39 -5.31 3.18
CA LYS A 190 -7.08 -5.04 3.78
C LYS A 190 -6.36 -6.32 4.11
N ILE A 191 -5.07 -6.38 3.78
CA ILE A 191 -4.16 -7.44 4.18
C ILE A 191 -3.17 -6.85 5.18
N PRO A 192 -2.98 -7.47 6.36
CA PRO A 192 -1.96 -7.03 7.29
C PRO A 192 -0.55 -7.32 6.76
N GLU A 193 0.41 -6.51 7.23
CA GLU A 193 1.82 -6.68 6.91
C GLU A 193 2.36 -8.05 7.37
N PRO A 194 3.22 -8.70 6.59
CA PRO A 194 3.98 -9.86 7.07
C PRO A 194 4.86 -9.49 8.27
N HIS A 195 5.20 -10.50 9.07
CA HIS A 195 6.15 -10.30 10.15
C HIS A 195 7.47 -9.68 9.62
N PRO A 196 8.06 -8.67 10.29
CA PRO A 196 9.21 -7.92 9.78
C PRO A 196 10.42 -8.76 9.36
N SER A 197 10.57 -9.98 9.92
CA SER A 197 11.66 -10.89 9.54
C SER A 197 11.63 -11.37 8.08
N TRP A 198 10.48 -11.27 7.39
CA TRP A 198 10.37 -11.59 5.97
C TRP A 198 10.99 -10.53 5.08
N VAL A 199 11.00 -9.27 5.52
CA VAL A 199 11.47 -8.12 4.72
C VAL A 199 12.90 -8.36 4.22
N LYS A 200 13.82 -8.62 5.14
CA LYS A 200 15.22 -8.86 4.80
C LYS A 200 15.39 -9.99 3.78
N VAL A 201 14.68 -11.09 3.98
CA VAL A 201 14.81 -12.29 3.14
C VAL A 201 14.33 -12.04 1.71
N ILE A 202 13.19 -11.34 1.55
CA ILE A 202 12.65 -11.05 0.21
C ILE A 202 13.46 -9.96 -0.50
N GLU A 203 13.96 -8.96 0.21
CA GLU A 203 14.82 -7.92 -0.38
C GLU A 203 16.15 -8.48 -0.85
N GLU A 204 16.88 -9.19 0.01
CA GLU A 204 18.16 -9.82 -0.35
C GLU A 204 17.97 -10.86 -1.47
N GLY A 205 16.89 -11.65 -1.40
CA GLY A 205 16.56 -12.63 -2.44
C GLY A 205 16.24 -11.98 -3.78
N TRP A 206 15.55 -10.85 -3.80
CA TRP A 206 15.23 -10.10 -5.00
C TRP A 206 16.50 -9.45 -5.60
N ILE A 207 17.30 -8.77 -4.77
CA ILE A 207 18.55 -8.12 -5.19
C ILE A 207 19.50 -9.13 -5.82
N ALA A 208 19.62 -10.31 -5.21
CA ALA A 208 20.50 -11.37 -5.72
C ALA A 208 20.07 -11.93 -7.09
N ARG A 209 18.78 -11.89 -7.44
CA ARG A 209 18.24 -12.45 -8.69
C ARG A 209 18.05 -11.43 -9.79
N TYR A 210 17.53 -10.25 -9.44
CA TYR A 210 17.01 -9.26 -10.38
C TYR A 210 17.65 -7.88 -10.20
N GLY A 211 18.41 -7.67 -9.12
CA GLY A 211 19.04 -6.38 -8.85
C GLY A 211 19.97 -5.98 -9.98
N SER A 212 19.81 -4.77 -10.51
CA SER A 212 20.76 -4.20 -11.47
C SER A 212 22.12 -4.11 -10.78
N ILE A 213 23.13 -4.73 -11.36
CA ILE A 213 24.53 -4.45 -11.02
C ILE A 213 24.81 -3.07 -11.61
N ASN A 214 24.80 -2.04 -10.75
CA ASN A 214 25.29 -0.70 -11.12
C ASN A 214 26.80 -0.68 -11.12
#